data_c72d516d185790e3fd724fc0c570a58c
#
_entry.id   c72d516d185790e3fd724fc0c570a58c
#
_cell.length_a   1.000
_cell.length_b   1.000
_cell.length_c   1.000
_cell.angle_alpha   90.00
_cell.angle_beta   90.00
_cell.angle_gamma   90.00
#
_symmetry.space_group_name_H-M   'P 1'
#
loop_
_entity.id
_entity.type
_entity.pdbx_description
1 polymer ?
#
loop_
_entity_poly.entity_id
_entity_poly.type
_entity_poly.pdbx_seq_one_letter_code
_entity_poly.pdbx_strand_id
1 'polypeptide(L)'
;MHGYTPAQAAAVTGLPLAAVHKAIDSRLIRPRSARSGGNVRRLLTKEQLIYLQLEAEGLRLLPVGTRREIAESIRRSPKADLMAIGNGTVLFVEFKAARRKVEGQLKQLAHIEEMVVSDPEIMRGTPVFKGTRIPVDLVADMLAQGATAEEILEGYPTLSKEKIEIAPLYMRAFPRRGRPNRRPWQGKKARGRKSFPLSSLLRSA
;
A
#
# COMPACT_ATOMS: atom_id res chain seq x y z
N MET A 1 -15.98 -13.24 2.13
CA MET A 1 -14.62 -13.44 1.57
C MET A 1 -14.02 -12.08 1.30
N HIS A 2 -12.96 -11.69 2.02
CA HIS A 2 -12.25 -10.42 1.81
C HIS A 2 -11.48 -10.49 0.48
N GLY A 3 -11.60 -9.46 -0.34
CA GLY A 3 -10.84 -9.31 -1.57
C GLY A 3 -9.93 -8.10 -1.48
N TYR A 4 -8.73 -8.17 -2.04
CA TYR A 4 -7.71 -7.13 -2.00
C TYR A 4 -7.56 -6.48 -3.36
N THR A 5 -7.45 -5.16 -3.41
CA THR A 5 -7.19 -4.43 -4.65
C THR A 5 -5.76 -4.70 -5.14
N PRO A 6 -5.44 -4.49 -6.43
CA PRO A 6 -4.07 -4.60 -6.93
C PRO A 6 -3.07 -3.71 -6.18
N ALA A 7 -3.49 -2.52 -5.71
CA ALA A 7 -2.64 -1.62 -4.93
C ALA A 7 -2.35 -2.19 -3.52
N GLN A 8 -3.36 -2.74 -2.85
CA GLN A 8 -3.16 -3.44 -1.58
C GLN A 8 -2.26 -4.66 -1.74
N ALA A 9 -2.45 -5.45 -2.80
CA ALA A 9 -1.58 -6.58 -3.12
C ALA A 9 -0.12 -6.13 -3.33
N ALA A 10 0.10 -5.04 -4.06
CA ALA A 10 1.43 -4.46 -4.26
C ALA A 10 2.06 -3.99 -2.93
N ALA A 11 1.27 -3.35 -2.06
CA ALA A 11 1.73 -2.91 -0.74
C ALA A 11 2.10 -4.08 0.17
N VAL A 12 1.28 -5.15 0.18
CA VAL A 12 1.48 -6.35 1.01
C VAL A 12 2.68 -7.17 0.55
N THR A 13 2.89 -7.34 -0.77
CA THR A 13 3.95 -8.21 -1.30
C THR A 13 5.25 -7.47 -1.60
N GLY A 14 5.25 -6.14 -1.54
CA GLY A 14 6.40 -5.31 -1.91
C GLY A 14 6.65 -5.24 -3.42
N LEU A 15 5.82 -5.86 -4.26
CA LEU A 15 5.91 -5.76 -5.71
C LEU A 15 5.53 -4.36 -6.21
N PRO A 16 6.14 -3.87 -7.29
CA PRO A 16 5.62 -2.72 -8.02
C PRO A 16 4.19 -3.02 -8.53
N LEU A 17 3.31 -2.03 -8.48
CA LEU A 17 1.92 -2.16 -8.96
C LEU A 17 1.85 -2.64 -10.42
N ALA A 18 2.79 -2.17 -11.26
CA ALA A 18 2.91 -2.63 -12.65
C ALA A 18 3.18 -4.14 -12.77
N ALA A 19 3.97 -4.73 -11.84
CA ALA A 19 4.22 -6.16 -11.82
C ALA A 19 2.96 -6.96 -11.44
N VAL A 20 2.16 -6.45 -10.49
CA VAL A 20 0.85 -7.04 -10.15
C VAL A 20 -0.09 -7.01 -11.36
N HIS A 21 -0.19 -5.88 -12.06
CA HIS A 21 -0.98 -5.79 -13.29
C HIS A 21 -0.47 -6.75 -14.37
N LYS A 22 0.85 -6.86 -14.57
CA LYS A 22 1.44 -7.82 -15.52
C LYS A 22 1.06 -9.27 -15.18
N ALA A 23 1.04 -9.66 -13.91
CA ALA A 23 0.62 -11.00 -13.48
C ALA A 23 -0.87 -11.26 -13.77
N ILE A 24 -1.72 -10.23 -13.65
CA ILE A 24 -3.15 -10.30 -14.01
C ILE A 24 -3.32 -10.42 -15.54
N ASP A 25 -2.68 -9.55 -16.29
CA ASP A 25 -2.84 -9.47 -17.75
C ASP A 25 -2.27 -10.70 -18.46
N SER A 26 -1.18 -11.29 -17.93
CA SER A 26 -0.63 -12.57 -18.38
C SER A 26 -1.43 -13.80 -17.90
N ARG A 27 -2.55 -13.58 -17.20
CA ARG A 27 -3.44 -14.64 -16.66
C ARG A 27 -2.75 -15.63 -15.70
N LEU A 28 -1.67 -15.25 -15.06
CA LEU A 28 -1.05 -16.01 -13.98
C LEU A 28 -1.93 -16.01 -12.74
N ILE A 29 -2.58 -14.88 -12.48
CA ILE A 29 -3.63 -14.73 -11.47
C ILE A 29 -4.89 -14.18 -12.12
N ARG A 30 -6.06 -14.59 -11.59
CA ARG A 30 -7.38 -14.20 -12.11
C ARG A 30 -8.18 -13.55 -10.98
N PRO A 31 -8.13 -12.22 -10.84
CA PRO A 31 -8.90 -11.52 -9.82
C PRO A 31 -10.40 -11.66 -10.08
N ARG A 32 -11.18 -11.60 -9.02
CA ARG A 32 -12.63 -11.49 -9.13
C ARG A 32 -13.00 -10.05 -9.48
N SER A 33 -14.04 -9.88 -10.29
CA SER A 33 -14.61 -8.57 -10.55
C SER A 33 -15.75 -8.31 -9.57
N ALA A 34 -15.68 -7.18 -8.85
CA ALA A 34 -16.76 -6.71 -7.99
C ALA A 34 -17.24 -5.34 -8.49
N ARG A 35 -18.56 -5.16 -8.54
CA ARG A 35 -19.17 -3.86 -8.85
C ARG A 35 -19.37 -3.08 -7.56
N SER A 36 -18.88 -1.84 -7.51
CA SER A 36 -19.06 -0.94 -6.38
C SER A 36 -19.26 0.49 -6.91
N GLY A 37 -20.44 1.09 -6.69
CA GLY A 37 -20.74 2.45 -7.11
C GLY A 37 -20.55 2.70 -8.61
N GLY A 38 -21.01 1.77 -9.48
CA GLY A 38 -20.88 1.90 -10.94
C GLY A 38 -19.51 1.51 -11.52
N ASN A 39 -18.49 1.30 -10.70
CA ASN A 39 -17.14 0.92 -11.13
C ASN A 39 -16.89 -0.57 -10.91
N VAL A 40 -16.20 -1.19 -11.89
CA VAL A 40 -15.71 -2.57 -11.75
C VAL A 40 -14.34 -2.54 -11.05
N ARG A 41 -14.24 -3.21 -9.90
CA ARG A 41 -12.99 -3.38 -9.17
C ARG A 41 -12.49 -4.81 -9.34
N ARG A 42 -11.20 -4.96 -9.60
CA ARG A 42 -10.51 -6.26 -9.55
C ARG A 42 -10.13 -6.54 -8.11
N LEU A 43 -10.52 -7.71 -7.58
CA LEU A 43 -10.22 -8.13 -6.20
C LEU A 43 -9.45 -9.45 -6.23
N LEU A 44 -8.30 -9.45 -5.59
CA LEU A 44 -7.44 -10.61 -5.44
C LEU A 44 -7.79 -11.38 -4.16
N THR A 45 -7.57 -12.69 -4.17
CA THR A 45 -7.72 -13.56 -3.00
C THR A 45 -6.39 -13.65 -2.23
N LYS A 46 -6.43 -14.21 -1.02
CA LYS A 46 -5.23 -14.45 -0.20
C LYS A 46 -4.24 -15.40 -0.92
N GLU A 47 -4.75 -16.40 -1.61
CA GLU A 47 -3.93 -17.35 -2.38
C GLU A 47 -3.18 -16.64 -3.52
N GLN A 48 -3.84 -15.67 -4.17
CA GLN A 48 -3.21 -14.86 -5.20
C GLN A 48 -2.13 -13.92 -4.63
N LEU A 49 -2.30 -13.44 -3.39
CA LEU A 49 -1.26 -12.70 -2.69
C LEU A 49 -0.05 -13.59 -2.35
N ILE A 50 -0.29 -14.85 -1.93
CA ILE A 50 0.80 -15.80 -1.70
C ILE A 50 1.60 -16.05 -2.98
N TYR A 51 0.92 -16.23 -4.12
CA TYR A 51 1.59 -16.34 -5.41
C TYR A 51 2.43 -15.09 -5.73
N LEU A 52 1.86 -13.89 -5.54
CA LEU A 52 2.58 -12.63 -5.77
C LEU A 52 3.77 -12.45 -4.80
N GLN A 53 3.66 -12.97 -3.58
CA GLN A 53 4.79 -12.96 -2.65
C GLN A 53 5.95 -13.83 -3.16
N LEU A 54 5.67 -15.00 -3.73
CA LEU A 54 6.69 -15.83 -4.38
C LEU A 54 7.29 -15.15 -5.62
N GLU A 55 6.48 -14.42 -6.39
CA GLU A 55 6.97 -13.57 -7.49
C GLU A 55 7.99 -12.52 -7.00
N ALA A 56 7.72 -11.91 -5.85
CA ALA A 56 8.64 -10.95 -5.22
C ALA A 56 9.94 -11.62 -4.75
N GLU A 57 9.87 -12.89 -4.35
CA GLU A 57 11.00 -13.69 -3.86
C GLU A 57 11.80 -14.40 -4.97
N GLY A 58 11.48 -14.14 -6.24
CA GLY A 58 12.28 -14.62 -7.37
C GLY A 58 11.55 -15.58 -8.32
N LEU A 59 10.31 -15.98 -8.03
CA LEU A 59 9.54 -16.87 -8.91
C LEU A 59 9.46 -16.35 -10.35
N ARG A 60 9.50 -15.03 -10.54
CA ARG A 60 9.50 -14.37 -11.85
C ARG A 60 10.67 -14.77 -12.78
N LEU A 61 11.73 -15.37 -12.24
CA LEU A 61 12.87 -15.86 -13.00
C LEU A 61 12.58 -17.19 -13.71
N LEU A 62 11.51 -17.90 -13.29
CA LEU A 62 11.11 -19.17 -13.88
C LEU A 62 10.29 -18.96 -15.18
N PRO A 63 10.31 -19.97 -16.08
CA PRO A 63 9.46 -19.96 -17.28
C PRO A 63 7.98 -19.76 -16.93
N VAL A 64 7.23 -19.11 -17.82
CA VAL A 64 5.80 -18.79 -17.63
C VAL A 64 4.96 -20.05 -17.38
N GLY A 65 5.30 -21.17 -18.05
CA GLY A 65 4.65 -22.46 -17.85
C GLY A 65 4.72 -22.93 -16.38
N THR A 66 5.94 -23.00 -15.85
CA THR A 66 6.20 -23.37 -14.46
C THR A 66 5.51 -22.44 -13.45
N ARG A 67 5.55 -21.14 -13.71
CA ARG A 67 4.85 -20.13 -12.88
C ARG A 67 3.35 -20.35 -12.87
N ARG A 68 2.76 -20.74 -14.01
CA ARG A 68 1.34 -21.06 -14.12
C ARG A 68 0.97 -22.32 -13.34
N GLU A 69 1.81 -23.36 -13.40
CA GLU A 69 1.65 -24.58 -12.60
C GLU A 69 1.68 -24.28 -11.10
N ILE A 70 2.60 -23.42 -10.66
CA ILE A 70 2.70 -22.99 -9.25
C ILE A 70 1.43 -22.24 -8.83
N ALA A 71 0.96 -21.28 -9.63
CA ALA A 71 -0.26 -20.53 -9.34
C ALA A 71 -1.47 -21.45 -9.22
N GLU A 72 -1.58 -22.44 -10.11
CA GLU A 72 -2.65 -23.43 -10.12
C GLU A 72 -2.56 -24.37 -8.92
N SER A 73 -1.36 -24.75 -8.52
CA SER A 73 -1.10 -25.60 -7.36
C SER A 73 -1.51 -24.91 -6.05
N ILE A 74 -1.19 -23.65 -5.87
CA ILE A 74 -1.66 -22.85 -4.72
C ILE A 74 -3.19 -22.79 -4.69
N ARG A 75 -3.83 -22.65 -5.86
CA ARG A 75 -5.29 -22.61 -5.97
C ARG A 75 -5.95 -23.93 -5.59
N ARG A 76 -5.36 -25.09 -6.01
CA ARG A 76 -5.87 -26.44 -5.72
C ARG A 76 -5.66 -26.84 -4.27
N SER A 77 -4.52 -26.49 -3.72
CA SER A 77 -4.09 -26.89 -2.38
C SER A 77 -3.61 -25.69 -1.55
N PRO A 78 -4.52 -24.78 -1.15
CA PRO A 78 -4.14 -23.52 -0.50
C PRO A 78 -3.51 -23.70 0.88
N LYS A 79 -3.65 -24.89 1.48
CA LYS A 79 -3.06 -25.24 2.79
C LYS A 79 -1.74 -26.01 2.69
N ALA A 80 -1.31 -26.43 1.50
CA ALA A 80 -0.06 -27.14 1.32
C ALA A 80 1.12 -26.26 1.76
N ASP A 81 2.08 -26.85 2.44
CA ASP A 81 3.28 -26.14 2.89
C ASP A 81 4.42 -26.28 1.88
N LEU A 82 4.45 -27.39 1.14
CA LEU A 82 5.44 -27.72 0.13
C LEU A 82 4.77 -28.43 -1.04
N MET A 83 5.18 -28.15 -2.26
CA MET A 83 4.74 -28.89 -3.44
C MET A 83 5.90 -29.17 -4.39
N ALA A 84 5.86 -30.38 -4.97
CA ALA A 84 6.72 -30.76 -6.09
C ALA A 84 6.03 -30.35 -7.40
N ILE A 85 6.76 -29.71 -8.30
CA ILE A 85 6.27 -29.19 -9.58
C ILE A 85 7.22 -29.60 -10.67
N GLY A 86 6.69 -30.05 -11.80
CA GLY A 86 7.43 -30.42 -13.00
C GLY A 86 7.33 -31.90 -13.38
N ASN A 87 7.63 -32.18 -14.65
CA ASN A 87 7.73 -33.51 -15.24
C ASN A 87 9.20 -33.72 -15.63
N GLY A 88 9.94 -34.49 -14.86
CA GLY A 88 11.36 -34.75 -15.12
C GLY A 88 12.27 -34.09 -14.08
N THR A 89 12.56 -32.80 -14.18
CA THR A 89 13.22 -32.06 -13.09
C THR A 89 12.16 -31.58 -12.12
N VAL A 90 12.21 -32.04 -10.86
CA VAL A 90 11.24 -31.68 -9.82
C VAL A 90 11.71 -30.42 -9.10
N LEU A 91 10.89 -29.38 -9.10
CA LEU A 91 11.08 -28.18 -8.32
C LEU A 91 10.24 -28.26 -7.04
N PHE A 92 10.87 -28.14 -5.89
CA PHE A 92 10.18 -28.00 -4.63
C PHE A 92 9.93 -26.53 -4.31
N VAL A 93 8.68 -26.17 -4.11
CA VAL A 93 8.28 -24.80 -3.76
C VAL A 93 7.69 -24.80 -2.35
N GLU A 94 8.30 -24.03 -1.46
CA GLU A 94 7.81 -23.87 -0.09
C GLU A 94 6.82 -22.69 -0.03
N PHE A 95 5.56 -23.01 0.30
CA PHE A 95 4.50 -22.00 0.43
C PHE A 95 4.32 -21.46 1.85
N LYS A 96 4.83 -22.19 2.84
CA LYS A 96 4.65 -21.87 4.27
C LYS A 96 5.25 -20.52 4.64
N ALA A 97 6.48 -20.24 4.19
CA ALA A 97 7.17 -18.98 4.46
C ALA A 97 6.42 -17.79 3.79
N ALA A 98 6.09 -17.92 2.52
CA ALA A 98 5.33 -16.90 1.77
C ALA A 98 3.95 -16.64 2.41
N ARG A 99 3.25 -17.69 2.85
CA ARG A 99 1.97 -17.59 3.54
C ARG A 99 2.09 -16.81 4.84
N ARG A 100 3.05 -17.15 5.71
CA ARG A 100 3.30 -16.45 6.97
C ARG A 100 3.59 -14.97 6.75
N LYS A 101 4.41 -14.66 5.75
CA LYS A 101 4.76 -13.28 5.39
C LYS A 101 3.54 -12.48 4.93
N VAL A 102 2.73 -13.04 4.02
CA VAL A 102 1.47 -12.43 3.58
C VAL A 102 0.52 -12.21 4.76
N GLU A 103 0.36 -13.20 5.64
CA GLU A 103 -0.50 -13.07 6.82
C GLU A 103 -0.04 -11.96 7.77
N GLY A 104 1.25 -11.84 8.02
CA GLY A 104 1.83 -10.75 8.80
C GLY A 104 1.56 -9.39 8.18
N GLN A 105 1.80 -9.26 6.87
CA GLN A 105 1.56 -8.01 6.15
C GLN A 105 0.07 -7.63 6.07
N LEU A 106 -0.82 -8.62 5.95
CA LEU A 106 -2.27 -8.38 5.99
C LEU A 106 -2.75 -7.90 7.36
N LYS A 107 -2.19 -8.43 8.45
CA LYS A 107 -2.47 -7.93 9.81
C LYS A 107 -2.00 -6.48 9.96
N GLN A 108 -0.82 -6.16 9.45
CA GLN A 108 -0.31 -4.78 9.45
C GLN A 108 -1.20 -3.87 8.61
N LEU A 109 -1.66 -4.29 7.43
CA LEU A 109 -2.56 -3.51 6.59
C LEU A 109 -3.90 -3.24 7.29
N ALA A 110 -4.48 -4.24 7.95
CA ALA A 110 -5.72 -4.08 8.72
C ALA A 110 -5.53 -3.07 9.87
N HIS A 111 -4.43 -3.15 10.61
CA HIS A 111 -4.09 -2.21 11.65
C HIS A 111 -3.98 -0.77 11.13
N ILE A 112 -3.34 -0.60 9.97
CA ILE A 112 -3.23 0.72 9.30
C ILE A 112 -4.61 1.26 8.90
N GLU A 113 -5.51 0.41 8.39
CA GLU A 113 -6.88 0.80 8.07
C GLU A 113 -7.64 1.29 9.30
N GLU A 114 -7.45 0.66 10.47
CA GLU A 114 -8.07 1.06 11.73
C GLU A 114 -7.59 2.44 12.24
N MET A 115 -6.38 2.85 11.86
CA MET A 115 -5.79 4.14 12.25
C MET A 115 -6.23 5.31 11.38
N VAL A 116 -6.97 5.06 10.30
CA VAL A 116 -7.39 6.07 9.33
C VAL A 116 -8.91 6.08 9.20
N VAL A 117 -9.50 7.25 9.10
CA VAL A 117 -10.93 7.44 8.87
C VAL A 117 -11.16 8.29 7.60
N SER A 118 -12.15 7.91 6.81
CA SER A 118 -12.65 8.69 5.67
C SER A 118 -14.14 8.94 5.90
N ASP A 119 -14.48 10.12 6.41
CA ASP A 119 -15.82 10.55 6.70
C ASP A 119 -16.14 11.77 5.82
N PRO A 120 -17.27 11.77 5.05
CA PRO A 120 -17.68 12.94 4.26
C PRO A 120 -17.78 14.23 5.08
N GLU A 121 -18.15 14.16 6.35
CA GLU A 121 -18.24 15.31 7.26
C GLU A 121 -16.84 15.82 7.70
N ILE A 122 -15.81 15.00 7.58
CA ILE A 122 -14.43 15.33 7.94
C ILE A 122 -13.62 15.55 6.65
N MET A 123 -13.19 16.79 6.41
CA MET A 123 -12.34 17.13 5.27
C MET A 123 -12.89 16.61 3.90
N ARG A 124 -14.24 16.55 3.76
CA ARG A 124 -14.94 16.05 2.57
C ARG A 124 -14.55 14.62 2.18
N GLY A 125 -14.39 13.74 3.17
CA GLY A 125 -14.02 12.35 2.95
C GLY A 125 -12.55 12.11 2.64
N THR A 126 -11.69 13.13 2.79
CA THR A 126 -10.22 12.92 2.70
C THR A 126 -9.78 12.01 3.83
N PRO A 127 -9.00 10.94 3.55
CA PRO A 127 -8.48 10.08 4.60
C PRO A 127 -7.62 10.87 5.61
N VAL A 128 -8.02 10.86 6.88
CA VAL A 128 -7.32 11.51 7.97
C VAL A 128 -6.95 10.50 9.05
N PHE A 129 -5.94 10.78 9.85
CA PHE A 129 -5.63 9.95 11.02
C PHE A 129 -6.75 10.03 12.04
N LYS A 130 -7.17 8.87 12.53
CA LYS A 130 -8.26 8.73 13.51
C LYS A 130 -8.02 9.63 14.72
N GLY A 131 -9.04 10.40 15.10
CA GLY A 131 -8.96 11.37 16.20
C GLY A 131 -8.31 12.71 15.81
N THR A 132 -8.05 12.95 14.52
CA THR A 132 -7.47 14.20 14.03
C THR A 132 -8.17 14.67 12.75
N ARG A 133 -7.83 15.88 12.27
CA ARG A 133 -8.17 16.37 10.93
C ARG A 133 -6.94 16.43 10.03
N ILE A 134 -5.87 15.70 10.37
CA ILE A 134 -4.62 15.71 9.62
C ILE A 134 -4.70 14.66 8.52
N PRO A 135 -4.62 15.06 7.22
CA PRO A 135 -4.68 14.13 6.10
C PRO A 135 -3.44 13.23 6.06
N VAL A 136 -3.68 11.93 5.82
CA VAL A 136 -2.58 10.95 5.71
C VAL A 136 -1.63 11.28 4.58
N ASP A 137 -2.16 11.77 3.48
CA ASP A 137 -1.38 12.17 2.32
C ASP A 137 -0.47 13.39 2.56
N LEU A 138 -0.87 14.30 3.47
CA LEU A 138 -0.02 15.41 3.87
C LEU A 138 1.27 14.91 4.54
N VAL A 139 1.11 13.99 5.48
CA VAL A 139 2.25 13.42 6.22
C VAL A 139 3.13 12.57 5.28
N ALA A 140 2.52 11.77 4.40
CA ALA A 140 3.27 11.00 3.41
C ALA A 140 4.06 11.90 2.44
N ASP A 141 3.48 13.03 2.01
CA ASP A 141 4.14 14.01 1.16
C ASP A 141 5.31 14.70 1.91
N MET A 142 5.16 15.01 3.21
CA MET A 142 6.24 15.59 4.03
C MET A 142 7.42 14.64 4.16
N LEU A 143 7.16 13.36 4.46
CA LEU A 143 8.20 12.32 4.51
C LEU A 143 8.89 12.15 3.14
N ALA A 144 8.13 12.16 2.05
CA ALA A 144 8.68 12.06 0.69
C ALA A 144 9.56 13.27 0.31
N GLN A 145 9.36 14.42 0.95
CA GLN A 145 10.17 15.62 0.78
C GLN A 145 11.38 15.67 1.72
N GLY A 146 11.57 14.64 2.54
CA GLY A 146 12.73 14.49 3.43
C GLY A 146 12.51 15.03 4.84
N ALA A 147 11.27 15.37 5.24
CA ALA A 147 10.99 15.71 6.62
C ALA A 147 11.17 14.47 7.53
N THR A 148 11.76 14.67 8.70
CA THR A 148 11.89 13.62 9.72
C THR A 148 10.60 13.45 10.52
N ALA A 149 10.45 12.31 11.19
CA ALA A 149 9.30 12.07 12.05
C ALA A 149 9.25 13.08 13.21
N GLU A 150 10.39 13.47 13.72
CA GLU A 150 10.55 14.44 14.80
C GLU A 150 10.07 15.85 14.36
N GLU A 151 10.48 16.32 13.19
CA GLU A 151 10.02 17.60 12.62
C GLU A 151 8.50 17.59 12.37
N ILE A 152 7.94 16.45 11.94
CA ILE A 152 6.48 16.31 11.74
C ILE A 152 5.76 16.35 13.10
N LEU A 153 6.29 15.69 14.14
CA LEU A 153 5.72 15.73 15.48
C LEU A 153 5.76 17.13 16.11
N GLU A 154 6.82 17.90 15.89
CA GLU A 154 6.90 19.31 16.32
C GLU A 154 5.79 20.16 15.69
N GLY A 155 5.50 19.95 14.39
CA GLY A 155 4.44 20.67 13.68
C GLY A 155 3.03 20.14 13.96
N TYR A 156 2.91 18.88 14.33
CA TYR A 156 1.65 18.17 14.53
C TYR A 156 1.67 17.29 15.80
N PRO A 157 1.69 17.88 16.99
CA PRO A 157 1.86 17.16 18.27
C PRO A 157 0.71 16.19 18.61
N THR A 158 -0.40 16.25 17.89
CA THR A 158 -1.52 15.29 18.03
C THR A 158 -1.30 13.97 17.27
N LEU A 159 -0.25 13.87 16.46
CA LEU A 159 0.17 12.62 15.82
C LEU A 159 1.04 11.81 16.78
N SER A 160 1.03 10.49 16.59
CA SER A 160 2.04 9.60 17.16
C SER A 160 3.09 9.25 16.10
N LYS A 161 4.28 8.81 16.53
CA LYS A 161 5.34 8.33 15.63
C LYS A 161 4.82 7.21 14.74
N GLU A 162 4.04 6.27 15.30
CA GLU A 162 3.40 5.18 14.57
C GLU A 162 2.50 5.70 13.43
N LYS A 163 1.65 6.71 13.68
CA LYS A 163 0.79 7.32 12.64
C LYS A 163 1.62 7.92 11.50
N ILE A 164 2.77 8.49 11.82
CA ILE A 164 3.67 9.06 10.79
C ILE A 164 4.28 7.92 9.96
N GLU A 165 4.79 6.88 10.59
CA GLU A 165 5.46 5.76 9.94
C GLU A 165 4.54 4.96 9.00
N ILE A 166 3.25 4.86 9.32
CA ILE A 166 2.28 4.14 8.46
C ILE A 166 1.85 4.94 7.23
N ALA A 167 2.01 6.26 7.20
CA ALA A 167 1.49 7.11 6.13
C ALA A 167 1.95 6.69 4.71
N PRO A 168 3.24 6.39 4.45
CA PRO A 168 3.68 5.95 3.14
C PRO A 168 3.08 4.59 2.71
N LEU A 169 2.91 3.66 3.66
CA LEU A 169 2.33 2.34 3.37
C LEU A 169 0.84 2.47 3.08
N TYR A 170 0.12 3.30 3.86
CA TYR A 170 -1.29 3.61 3.59
C TYR A 170 -1.46 4.16 2.17
N MET A 171 -0.66 5.15 1.77
CA MET A 171 -0.77 5.76 0.44
C MET A 171 -0.45 4.79 -0.71
N ARG A 172 0.42 3.80 -0.49
CA ARG A 172 0.67 2.72 -1.46
C ARG A 172 -0.51 1.76 -1.57
N ALA A 173 -1.11 1.38 -0.44
CA ALA A 173 -2.23 0.43 -0.39
C ALA A 173 -3.56 1.07 -0.84
N PHE A 174 -3.74 2.36 -0.58
CA PHE A 174 -4.95 3.15 -0.85
C PHE A 174 -4.61 4.40 -1.67
N PRO A 175 -4.16 4.25 -2.92
CA PRO A 175 -3.80 5.39 -3.75
C PRO A 175 -5.02 6.29 -3.97
N ARG A 176 -4.78 7.58 -3.97
CA ARG A 176 -5.80 8.60 -4.25
C ARG A 176 -6.47 8.32 -5.60
N ARG A 177 -7.78 8.50 -5.63
CA ARG A 177 -8.54 8.48 -6.89
C ARG A 177 -8.65 9.89 -7.43
N GLY A 178 -8.51 10.04 -8.74
CA GLY A 178 -8.62 11.30 -9.43
C GLY A 178 -7.28 11.97 -9.76
N ARG A 179 -7.35 13.16 -10.34
CA ARG A 179 -6.17 13.95 -10.70
C ARG A 179 -5.47 14.41 -9.43
N PRO A 180 -4.13 14.23 -9.29
CA PRO A 180 -3.39 14.76 -8.17
C PRO A 180 -3.66 16.25 -7.98
N ASN A 181 -4.16 16.63 -6.81
CA ASN A 181 -4.35 18.03 -6.49
C ASN A 181 -2.96 18.62 -6.19
N ARG A 182 -2.35 19.28 -7.18
CA ARG A 182 -1.06 19.95 -6.99
C ARG A 182 -1.24 21.03 -5.94
N ARG A 183 -0.70 20.81 -4.76
CA ARG A 183 -0.68 21.85 -3.73
C ARG A 183 0.25 22.97 -4.18
N PRO A 184 -0.08 24.27 -3.93
CA PRO A 184 0.70 25.40 -4.41
C PRO A 184 2.18 25.39 -4.01
N TRP A 185 2.54 24.63 -2.96
CA TRP A 185 3.90 24.50 -2.44
C TRP A 185 4.61 23.23 -2.91
N GLN A 186 3.95 22.29 -3.59
CA GLN A 186 4.57 21.07 -4.13
C GLN A 186 5.67 21.44 -5.15
N GLY A 187 6.90 21.02 -4.89
CA GLY A 187 8.06 21.31 -5.74
C GLY A 187 8.73 22.68 -5.47
N LYS A 188 8.27 23.45 -4.48
CA LYS A 188 8.97 24.65 -4.03
C LYS A 188 9.80 24.32 -2.79
N LYS A 189 11.13 24.46 -2.87
CA LYS A 189 11.97 24.46 -1.68
C LYS A 189 11.49 25.57 -0.75
N ALA A 190 11.30 25.28 0.53
CA ALA A 190 11.03 26.29 1.54
C ALA A 190 12.14 27.37 1.47
N ARG A 191 11.80 28.55 1.02
CA ARG A 191 12.68 29.71 1.18
C ARG A 191 12.71 30.01 2.66
N GLY A 192 13.90 30.05 3.22
CA GLY A 192 14.18 30.14 4.65
C GLY A 192 13.16 30.94 5.47
N ARG A 193 12.85 30.45 6.63
CA ARG A 193 11.94 31.03 7.62
C ARG A 193 12.40 32.44 7.97
N LYS A 194 11.79 33.48 7.42
CA LYS A 194 11.96 34.84 7.94
C LYS A 194 11.02 34.94 9.15
N SER A 195 11.59 34.85 10.35
CA SER A 195 10.87 35.22 11.57
C SER A 195 10.89 36.73 11.68
N PHE A 196 9.73 37.36 11.61
CA PHE A 196 9.56 38.75 11.96
C PHE A 196 9.14 38.82 13.43
N PRO A 197 9.83 39.55 14.28
CA PRO A 197 9.40 39.76 15.68
C PRO A 197 8.05 40.52 15.64
N LEU A 198 7.11 40.08 16.48
CA LEU A 198 5.76 40.68 16.59
C LEU A 198 5.81 42.22 16.83
N SER A 199 6.88 42.72 17.44
CA SER A 199 7.12 44.16 17.68
C SER A 199 7.28 44.96 16.37
N SER A 200 7.58 44.33 15.22
CA SER A 200 7.67 45.03 13.95
C SER A 200 6.28 45.29 13.30
N LEU A 201 5.22 44.61 13.76
CA LEU A 201 3.85 44.77 13.25
C LEU A 201 3.06 45.84 14.02
N LEU A 202 3.56 46.32 15.17
CA LEU A 202 2.87 47.31 16.00
C LEU A 202 3.35 48.75 15.75
N ARG A 203 4.22 48.99 14.76
CA ARG A 203 4.73 50.35 14.43
C ARG A 203 4.07 51.06 13.26
N SER A 204 2.94 50.55 12.78
CA SER A 204 2.18 51.20 11.72
C SER A 204 0.71 51.38 12.12
N ALA A 205 0.48 52.09 13.21
CA ALA A 205 -0.79 52.66 13.62
C ALA A 205 -0.55 54.09 14.11
#